data_c9f5329f33f71ae25fc2bb2bb927446e
#
_entry.id   c9f5329f33f71ae25fc2bb2bb927446e
#
_cell.length_a   1.000
_cell.length_b   1.000
_cell.length_c   1.000
_cell.angle_alpha   90.00
_cell.angle_beta   90.00
_cell.angle_gamma   90.00
#
_symmetry.space_group_name_H-M   'P 1'
#
loop_
_entity.id
_entity.type
_entity.pdbx_description
1 polymer ?
#
loop_
_entity_poly.entity_id
_entity_poly.type
_entity_poly.pdbx_seq_one_letter_code
_entity_poly.pdbx_strand_id
1 'polypeptide(L)'
;MIDFKKKLNREVSKKHVNPIDLYSELDRSSTTGPLRPTQEKVLREWNDIHRGKRDLVVKLHTGEGKTLIGLLMLQSKLNEGEGPCVYICPNKFLADQVYYEAKKFGIKVSLITENNTFPNDFIDGNAILLTYVQKIFNGKTIFGLDNQYQKVNTIVMDDAHACLDAIKQAYT
;
A
#
# COMPACT_ATOMS: atom_id res chain seq x y z
N MET A 1 16.65 15.35 41.80
CA MET A 1 16.80 15.85 40.42
C MET A 1 16.45 14.70 39.48
N ILE A 2 15.25 14.77 38.92
CA ILE A 2 14.72 13.67 38.04
C ILE A 2 15.41 13.76 36.71
N ASP A 3 16.14 12.70 36.35
CA ASP A 3 16.93 12.63 35.13
C ASP A 3 16.00 12.51 33.91
N PHE A 4 15.71 13.64 33.28
CA PHE A 4 14.87 13.76 32.08
C PHE A 4 15.50 13.08 30.84
N LYS A 5 16.77 12.73 30.86
CA LYS A 5 17.45 12.04 29.74
C LYS A 5 17.06 10.56 29.63
N LYS A 6 16.57 9.93 30.70
CA LYS A 6 16.11 8.54 30.69
C LYS A 6 14.71 8.33 30.14
N LYS A 7 13.91 9.38 29.99
CA LYS A 7 12.54 9.31 29.41
C LYS A 7 12.47 9.56 27.90
N LEU A 8 13.57 9.91 27.26
CA LEU A 8 13.64 10.17 25.81
C LEU A 8 14.11 8.96 24.98
N ASN A 9 14.51 7.86 25.60
CA ASN A 9 14.53 6.57 24.93
C ASN A 9 13.11 6.00 24.92
N ARG A 10 12.19 6.64 24.20
CA ARG A 10 11.07 5.91 23.61
C ARG A 10 11.72 4.86 22.73
N GLU A 11 11.64 3.61 23.13
CA GLU A 11 11.87 2.47 22.26
C GLU A 11 11.16 2.81 20.95
N VAL A 12 11.92 3.01 19.89
CA VAL A 12 11.38 3.06 18.54
C VAL A 12 10.77 1.68 18.38
N SER A 13 9.46 1.58 18.53
CA SER A 13 8.74 0.31 18.44
C SER A 13 9.16 -0.30 17.11
N LYS A 14 9.84 -1.43 17.16
CA LYS A 14 10.37 -2.11 15.98
C LYS A 14 9.17 -2.44 15.11
N LYS A 15 9.04 -1.74 13.99
CA LYS A 15 7.91 -1.95 13.08
C LYS A 15 7.94 -3.39 12.58
N HIS A 16 6.83 -4.11 12.71
CA HIS A 16 6.74 -5.49 12.23
C HIS A 16 6.79 -5.53 10.70
N VAL A 17 7.68 -6.38 10.18
CA VAL A 17 7.86 -6.60 8.74
C VAL A 17 7.01 -7.80 8.27
N ASN A 18 6.86 -8.84 9.10
CA ASN A 18 5.96 -9.94 8.78
C ASN A 18 4.51 -9.43 8.70
N PRO A 19 3.79 -9.60 7.57
CA PRO A 19 2.47 -9.01 7.39
C PRO A 19 1.39 -9.58 8.31
N ILE A 20 1.57 -10.79 8.86
CA ILE A 20 0.64 -11.42 9.79
C ILE A 20 0.81 -10.79 11.17
N ASP A 21 2.06 -10.66 11.64
CA ASP A 21 2.36 -10.00 12.93
C ASP A 21 1.97 -8.52 12.87
N LEU A 22 2.29 -7.86 11.75
CA LEU A 22 1.87 -6.49 11.46
C LEU A 22 0.36 -6.31 11.61
N TYR A 23 -0.45 -7.19 11.02
CA TYR A 23 -1.91 -7.11 11.10
C TYR A 23 -2.42 -7.21 12.53
N SER A 24 -1.80 -8.02 13.38
CA SER A 24 -2.20 -8.18 14.79
C SER A 24 -1.98 -6.92 15.63
N GLU A 25 -1.05 -6.04 15.22
CA GLU A 25 -0.68 -4.82 15.94
C GLU A 25 -1.31 -3.54 15.38
N LEU A 26 -1.98 -3.61 14.22
CA LEU A 26 -2.67 -2.44 13.67
C LEU A 26 -3.81 -1.98 14.59
N ASP A 27 -3.96 -0.65 14.70
CA ASP A 27 -5.11 -0.02 15.37
C ASP A 27 -6.36 -0.13 14.48
N ARG A 28 -6.95 -1.31 14.49
CA ARG A 28 -8.07 -1.68 13.64
C ARG A 28 -9.40 -1.29 14.25
N SER A 29 -10.37 -0.96 13.41
CA SER A 29 -11.76 -0.84 13.83
C SER A 29 -12.25 -2.12 14.52
N SER A 30 -13.07 -2.00 15.57
CA SER A 30 -13.67 -3.12 16.27
C SER A 30 -14.52 -4.06 15.40
N THR A 31 -14.89 -3.60 14.21
CA THR A 31 -15.64 -4.39 13.22
C THR A 31 -14.76 -5.28 12.36
N THR A 32 -13.42 -5.13 12.42
CA THR A 32 -12.49 -5.98 11.65
C THR A 32 -12.17 -7.23 12.46
N GLY A 33 -12.43 -8.40 11.85
CA GLY A 33 -12.09 -9.69 12.45
C GLY A 33 -10.61 -10.07 12.25
N PRO A 34 -10.24 -11.30 12.64
CA PRO A 34 -8.92 -11.86 12.34
C PRO A 34 -8.72 -12.04 10.82
N LEU A 35 -7.48 -12.27 10.40
CA LEU A 35 -7.20 -12.70 9.03
C LEU A 35 -7.98 -13.98 8.70
N ARG A 36 -8.54 -14.03 7.52
CA ARG A 36 -9.16 -15.27 7.02
C ARG A 36 -8.07 -16.28 6.67
N PRO A 37 -8.33 -17.60 6.76
CA PRO A 37 -7.33 -18.62 6.46
C PRO A 37 -6.65 -18.45 5.10
N THR A 38 -7.40 -18.09 4.05
CA THR A 38 -6.85 -17.82 2.72
C THR A 38 -5.91 -16.61 2.71
N GLN A 39 -6.27 -15.53 3.41
CA GLN A 39 -5.43 -14.33 3.52
C GLN A 39 -4.13 -14.64 4.25
N GLU A 40 -4.21 -15.34 5.37
CA GLU A 40 -3.03 -15.73 6.14
C GLU A 40 -2.10 -16.63 5.32
N LYS A 41 -2.65 -17.63 4.61
CA LYS A 41 -1.88 -18.51 3.74
C LYS A 41 -1.13 -17.73 2.66
N VAL A 42 -1.81 -16.84 1.96
CA VAL A 42 -1.19 -16.03 0.88
C VAL A 42 -0.12 -15.11 1.42
N LEU A 43 -0.38 -14.42 2.54
CA LEU A 43 0.60 -13.51 3.15
C LEU A 43 1.83 -14.26 3.66
N ARG A 44 1.66 -15.44 4.25
CA ARG A 44 2.75 -16.31 4.70
C ARG A 44 3.60 -16.77 3.52
N GLU A 45 2.97 -17.33 2.49
CA GLU A 45 3.67 -17.79 1.29
C GLU A 45 4.41 -16.65 0.58
N TRP A 46 3.78 -15.48 0.45
CA TRP A 46 4.44 -14.31 -0.08
C TRP A 46 5.66 -13.89 0.77
N ASN A 47 5.49 -13.80 2.07
CA ASN A 47 6.56 -13.37 2.97
C ASN A 47 7.76 -14.31 2.95
N ASP A 48 7.50 -15.64 2.98
CA ASP A 48 8.54 -16.63 3.20
C ASP A 48 9.23 -17.05 1.88
N ILE A 49 8.52 -16.99 0.74
CA ILE A 49 9.00 -17.54 -0.53
C ILE A 49 9.11 -16.48 -1.63
N HIS A 50 8.17 -15.55 -1.70
CA HIS A 50 8.01 -14.68 -2.87
C HIS A 50 8.36 -13.22 -2.64
N ARG A 51 8.69 -12.83 -1.43
CA ARG A 51 8.97 -11.44 -1.05
C ARG A 51 10.03 -10.75 -1.90
N GLY A 52 11.07 -11.45 -2.30
CA GLY A 52 12.15 -10.93 -3.13
C GLY A 52 11.91 -11.00 -4.64
N LYS A 53 10.78 -11.53 -5.09
CA LYS A 53 10.47 -11.59 -6.53
C LYS A 53 10.08 -10.21 -7.05
N ARG A 54 10.60 -9.87 -8.22
CA ARG A 54 10.33 -8.58 -8.88
C ARG A 54 8.87 -8.47 -9.30
N ASP A 55 8.37 -9.49 -9.98
CA ASP A 55 7.02 -9.51 -10.54
C ASP A 55 6.26 -10.72 -10.00
N LEU A 56 5.07 -10.49 -9.48
CA LEU A 56 4.23 -11.50 -8.89
C LEU A 56 2.76 -11.28 -9.23
N VAL A 57 2.07 -12.33 -9.60
CA VAL A 57 0.61 -12.33 -9.78
C VAL A 57 -0.02 -13.18 -8.68
N VAL A 58 -0.92 -12.58 -7.91
CA VAL A 58 -1.71 -13.27 -6.89
C VAL A 58 -3.13 -13.42 -7.39
N LYS A 59 -3.58 -14.66 -7.58
CA LYS A 59 -4.94 -14.95 -8.02
C LYS A 59 -5.79 -15.45 -6.86
N LEU A 60 -6.86 -14.74 -6.57
CA LEU A 60 -7.83 -15.06 -5.52
C LEU A 60 -9.25 -14.91 -6.04
N HIS A 61 -10.18 -15.65 -5.45
CA HIS A 61 -11.60 -15.49 -5.77
C HIS A 61 -12.15 -14.14 -5.29
N THR A 62 -13.24 -13.71 -5.89
CA THR A 62 -13.96 -12.50 -5.47
C THR A 62 -14.46 -12.68 -4.03
N GLY A 63 -14.34 -11.64 -3.21
CA GLY A 63 -14.76 -11.68 -1.80
C GLY A 63 -13.71 -12.20 -0.80
N GLU A 64 -12.55 -12.66 -1.24
CA GLU A 64 -11.48 -13.16 -0.33
C GLU A 64 -10.62 -12.05 0.31
N GLY A 65 -10.98 -10.79 0.08
CA GLY A 65 -10.30 -9.66 0.73
C GLY A 65 -8.93 -9.34 0.15
N LYS A 66 -8.82 -9.33 -1.17
CA LYS A 66 -7.59 -8.97 -1.91
C LYS A 66 -7.01 -7.63 -1.50
N THR A 67 -7.87 -6.64 -1.26
CA THR A 67 -7.49 -5.30 -0.84
C THR A 67 -6.61 -5.31 0.41
N LEU A 68 -7.05 -6.03 1.45
CA LEU A 68 -6.27 -6.15 2.68
C LEU A 68 -4.91 -6.82 2.45
N ILE A 69 -4.87 -7.88 1.64
CA ILE A 69 -3.62 -8.57 1.30
C ILE A 69 -2.63 -7.60 0.64
N GLY A 70 -3.07 -6.86 -0.39
CA GLY A 70 -2.24 -5.89 -1.09
C GLY A 70 -1.76 -4.75 -0.19
N LEU A 71 -2.63 -4.22 0.67
CA LEU A 71 -2.27 -3.18 1.63
C LEU A 71 -1.25 -3.68 2.66
N LEU A 72 -1.40 -4.91 3.19
CA LEU A 72 -0.45 -5.50 4.13
C LEU A 72 0.90 -5.78 3.50
N MET A 73 0.94 -6.23 2.24
CA MET A 73 2.19 -6.41 1.50
C MET A 73 2.95 -5.07 1.38
N LEU A 74 2.26 -3.99 0.98
CA LEU A 74 2.88 -2.67 0.85
C LEU A 74 3.30 -2.09 2.21
N GLN A 75 2.47 -2.21 3.25
CA GLN A 75 2.83 -1.75 4.59
C GLN A 75 4.04 -2.51 5.13
N SER A 76 4.11 -3.81 4.89
CA SER A 76 5.26 -4.63 5.23
C SER A 76 6.55 -4.14 4.53
N LYS A 77 6.46 -3.78 3.23
CA LYS A 77 7.57 -3.19 2.48
C LYS A 77 7.98 -1.81 3.02
N LEU A 78 7.03 -0.95 3.38
CA LEU A 78 7.34 0.32 4.03
C LEU A 78 8.06 0.13 5.37
N ASN A 79 7.62 -0.83 6.18
CA ASN A 79 8.23 -1.13 7.47
C ASN A 79 9.66 -1.67 7.34
N GLU A 80 9.98 -2.31 6.22
CA GLU A 80 11.33 -2.78 5.86
C GLU A 80 12.22 -1.67 5.30
N GLY A 81 11.66 -0.48 5.03
CA GLY A 81 12.39 0.64 4.42
C GLY A 81 12.41 0.62 2.89
N GLU A 82 11.60 -0.23 2.26
CA GLU A 82 11.48 -0.36 0.81
C GLU A 82 10.33 0.50 0.23
N GLY A 83 10.27 1.76 0.65
CA GLY A 83 9.36 2.77 0.10
C GLY A 83 10.03 3.69 -0.93
N PRO A 84 9.27 4.56 -1.57
CA PRO A 84 7.81 4.73 -1.55
C PRO A 84 7.03 3.59 -2.22
N CYS A 85 5.80 3.35 -1.72
CA CYS A 85 4.91 2.30 -2.19
C CYS A 85 3.59 2.85 -2.73
N VAL A 86 3.08 2.26 -3.81
CA VAL A 86 1.86 2.69 -4.50
C VAL A 86 0.85 1.55 -4.61
N TYR A 87 -0.40 1.83 -4.32
CA TYR A 87 -1.55 0.97 -4.57
C TYR A 87 -2.39 1.57 -5.69
N ILE A 88 -2.56 0.84 -6.80
CA ILE A 88 -3.23 1.31 -8.00
C ILE A 88 -4.57 0.60 -8.15
N CYS A 89 -5.64 1.39 -8.29
CA CYS A 89 -7.00 0.91 -8.59
C CYS A 89 -7.35 1.16 -10.07
N PRO A 90 -8.30 0.40 -10.64
CA PRO A 90 -8.76 0.63 -12.01
C PRO A 90 -9.34 2.02 -12.24
N ASN A 91 -10.05 2.56 -11.24
CA ASN A 91 -10.70 3.86 -11.33
C ASN A 91 -10.80 4.55 -9.96
N LYS A 92 -11.24 5.80 -9.97
CA LYS A 92 -11.37 6.62 -8.76
C LYS A 92 -12.33 6.04 -7.74
N PHE A 93 -13.47 5.51 -8.16
CA PHE A 93 -14.48 4.97 -7.24
C PHE A 93 -13.92 3.82 -6.40
N LEU A 94 -13.18 2.90 -7.02
CA LEU A 94 -12.52 1.80 -6.31
C LEU A 94 -11.38 2.31 -5.40
N ALA A 95 -10.65 3.34 -5.82
CA ALA A 95 -9.65 3.96 -4.95
C ALA A 95 -10.27 4.58 -3.69
N ASP A 96 -11.40 5.24 -3.83
CA ASP A 96 -12.14 5.79 -2.68
C ASP A 96 -12.62 4.67 -1.72
N GLN A 97 -13.08 3.53 -2.24
CA GLN A 97 -13.43 2.37 -1.42
C GLN A 97 -12.21 1.82 -0.65
N VAL A 98 -11.08 1.63 -1.33
CA VAL A 98 -9.83 1.15 -0.70
C VAL A 98 -9.36 2.12 0.38
N TYR A 99 -9.53 3.43 0.19
CA TYR A 99 -9.20 4.44 1.19
C TYR A 99 -9.97 4.23 2.50
N TYR A 100 -11.27 3.99 2.43
CA TYR A 100 -12.08 3.73 3.62
C TYR A 100 -11.76 2.37 4.26
N GLU A 101 -11.48 1.35 3.46
CA GLU A 101 -11.05 0.05 3.98
C GLU A 101 -9.70 0.14 4.68
N ALA A 102 -8.72 0.82 4.09
CA ALA A 102 -7.41 1.03 4.73
C ALA A 102 -7.53 1.69 6.11
N LYS A 103 -8.42 2.70 6.22
CA LYS A 103 -8.71 3.33 7.52
C LYS A 103 -9.29 2.36 8.55
N LYS A 104 -10.21 1.48 8.14
CA LYS A 104 -10.76 0.45 9.04
C LYS A 104 -9.69 -0.50 9.55
N PHE A 105 -8.70 -0.80 8.73
CA PHE A 105 -7.57 -1.66 9.10
C PHE A 105 -6.45 -0.93 9.84
N GLY A 106 -6.54 0.39 10.02
CA GLY A 106 -5.48 1.18 10.65
C GLY A 106 -4.23 1.31 9.79
N ILE A 107 -4.33 1.10 8.47
CA ILE A 107 -3.23 1.25 7.52
C ILE A 107 -3.21 2.68 6.99
N LYS A 108 -2.05 3.34 7.09
CA LYS A 108 -1.89 4.71 6.65
C LYS A 108 -1.76 4.79 5.13
N VAL A 109 -2.71 5.45 4.51
CA VAL A 109 -2.74 5.74 3.07
C VAL A 109 -2.85 7.23 2.81
N SER A 110 -2.30 7.69 1.71
CA SER A 110 -2.36 9.06 1.23
C SER A 110 -2.90 9.11 -0.19
N LEU A 111 -3.59 10.19 -0.52
CA LEU A 111 -4.07 10.47 -1.88
C LEU A 111 -3.25 11.60 -2.50
N ILE A 112 -3.15 11.63 -3.83
CA ILE A 112 -2.62 12.79 -4.56
C ILE A 112 -3.41 14.02 -4.15
N THR A 113 -2.72 15.11 -3.83
CA THR A 113 -3.35 16.35 -3.36
C THR A 113 -4.23 17.00 -4.43
N GLU A 114 -5.10 17.92 -4.04
CA GLU A 114 -5.94 18.68 -4.97
C GLU A 114 -5.09 19.49 -5.96
N ASN A 115 -3.92 19.96 -5.53
CA ASN A 115 -2.95 20.67 -6.38
C ASN A 115 -2.13 19.73 -7.28
N ASN A 116 -2.51 18.46 -7.38
CA ASN A 116 -1.83 17.45 -8.17
C ASN A 116 -0.35 17.27 -7.78
N THR A 117 -0.06 17.25 -6.47
CA THR A 117 1.28 17.00 -5.92
C THR A 117 1.28 15.76 -5.03
N PHE A 118 2.46 15.18 -4.82
CA PHE A 118 2.61 14.06 -3.90
C PHE A 118 2.55 14.53 -2.44
N PRO A 119 1.81 13.80 -1.56
CA PRO A 119 1.84 14.04 -0.13
C PRO A 119 3.23 13.74 0.45
N ASN A 120 3.68 14.53 1.43
CA ASN A 120 4.97 14.30 2.10
C ASN A 120 5.04 12.92 2.75
N ASP A 121 3.97 12.45 3.37
CA ASP A 121 3.92 11.11 3.97
C ASP A 121 4.24 9.97 2.98
N PHE A 122 3.87 10.13 1.71
CA PHE A 122 4.23 9.18 0.66
C PHE A 122 5.71 9.29 0.29
N ILE A 123 6.20 10.52 0.07
CA ILE A 123 7.60 10.77 -0.30
C ILE A 123 8.54 10.24 0.77
N ASP A 124 8.19 10.46 2.04
CA ASP A 124 8.98 10.03 3.20
C ASP A 124 8.84 8.52 3.51
N GLY A 125 8.04 7.78 2.76
CA GLY A 125 7.80 6.35 2.98
C GLY A 125 6.99 6.04 4.25
N ASN A 126 6.19 6.99 4.72
CA ASN A 126 5.35 6.85 5.93
C ASN A 126 3.91 6.42 5.63
N ALA A 127 3.48 6.51 4.37
CA ALA A 127 2.15 6.10 3.93
C ALA A 127 2.20 5.48 2.54
N ILE A 128 1.26 4.59 2.25
CA ILE A 128 1.04 4.03 0.91
C ILE A 128 0.30 5.10 0.08
N LEU A 129 0.80 5.42 -1.11
CA LEU A 129 0.02 6.25 -2.04
C LEU A 129 -1.06 5.40 -2.68
N LEU A 130 -2.29 5.82 -2.53
CA LEU A 130 -3.45 5.24 -3.18
C LEU A 130 -3.83 6.09 -4.39
N THR A 131 -3.88 5.49 -5.55
CA THR A 131 -4.18 6.18 -6.81
C THR A 131 -4.93 5.26 -7.78
N TYR A 132 -5.21 5.73 -8.98
CA TYR A 132 -5.91 4.98 -10.01
C TYR A 132 -5.28 5.21 -11.38
N VAL A 133 -5.57 4.31 -12.31
CA VAL A 133 -4.93 4.23 -13.64
C VAL A 133 -4.86 5.57 -14.36
N GLN A 134 -5.94 6.33 -14.41
CA GLN A 134 -6.00 7.59 -15.15
C GLN A 134 -5.09 8.70 -14.56
N LYS A 135 -4.67 8.58 -13.30
CA LYS A 135 -3.71 9.54 -12.69
C LYS A 135 -2.27 9.24 -13.08
N ILE A 136 -1.97 7.99 -13.38
CA ILE A 136 -0.62 7.55 -13.74
C ILE A 136 -0.42 7.58 -15.26
N PHE A 137 -1.36 7.00 -15.99
CA PHE A 137 -1.29 6.80 -17.44
C PHE A 137 -2.07 7.91 -18.17
N ASN A 138 -1.50 9.11 -18.19
CA ASN A 138 -2.00 10.25 -18.94
C ASN A 138 -0.83 11.16 -19.33
N GLY A 139 -1.03 12.02 -20.33
CA GLY A 139 0.01 12.93 -20.84
C GLY A 139 0.44 14.06 -19.88
N LYS A 140 -0.14 14.13 -18.67
CA LYS A 140 0.18 15.12 -17.62
C LYS A 140 0.44 14.45 -16.27
N THR A 141 0.95 13.23 -16.30
CA THR A 141 1.23 12.48 -15.08
C THR A 141 2.31 13.16 -14.23
N ILE A 142 2.09 13.19 -12.91
CA ILE A 142 3.10 13.71 -11.97
C ILE A 142 4.18 12.66 -11.63
N PHE A 143 3.99 11.40 -12.04
CA PHE A 143 4.97 10.33 -11.77
C PHE A 143 6.24 10.44 -12.59
N GLY A 144 6.18 11.09 -13.72
CA GLY A 144 7.36 11.37 -14.51
C GLY A 144 7.02 11.73 -15.95
N LEU A 145 7.61 12.82 -16.39
CA LEU A 145 7.67 13.24 -17.78
C LEU A 145 9.12 13.64 -18.03
N ASP A 146 9.70 13.12 -19.10
CA ASP A 146 11.08 13.38 -19.52
C ASP A 146 12.12 12.98 -18.45
N ASN A 147 12.92 13.94 -17.96
CA ASN A 147 14.01 13.72 -17.02
C ASN A 147 13.62 13.88 -15.52
N GLN A 148 12.37 14.22 -15.24
CA GLN A 148 11.87 14.35 -13.88
C GLN A 148 10.89 13.22 -13.58
N TYR A 149 11.20 12.38 -12.59
CA TYR A 149 10.35 11.26 -12.20
C TYR A 149 10.32 11.05 -10.69
N GLN A 150 9.18 10.58 -10.19
CA GLN A 150 9.05 10.12 -8.83
C GLN A 150 9.42 8.65 -8.74
N LYS A 151 10.48 8.34 -8.02
CA LYS A 151 10.87 6.95 -7.75
C LYS A 151 9.77 6.26 -6.95
N VAL A 152 9.36 5.08 -7.39
CA VAL A 152 8.45 4.16 -6.68
C VAL A 152 9.16 2.82 -6.57
N ASN A 153 9.16 2.25 -5.37
CA ASN A 153 9.90 1.01 -5.12
C ASN A 153 9.03 -0.23 -5.27
N THR A 154 7.80 -0.17 -4.74
CA THR A 154 6.85 -1.29 -4.79
C THR A 154 5.47 -0.82 -5.23
N ILE A 155 4.86 -1.57 -6.14
CA ILE A 155 3.52 -1.30 -6.67
C ILE A 155 2.65 -2.54 -6.47
N VAL A 156 1.44 -2.33 -5.96
CA VAL A 156 0.34 -3.29 -6.03
C VAL A 156 -0.70 -2.76 -6.99
N MET A 157 -1.11 -3.56 -7.94
CA MET A 157 -2.18 -3.26 -8.88
C MET A 157 -3.40 -4.11 -8.53
N ASP A 158 -4.46 -3.46 -8.04
CA ASP A 158 -5.71 -4.13 -7.70
C ASP A 158 -6.50 -4.43 -8.97
N ASP A 159 -7.06 -5.64 -9.05
CA ASP A 159 -7.70 -6.11 -10.27
C ASP A 159 -6.87 -5.79 -11.54
N ALA A 160 -5.73 -6.46 -11.64
CA ALA A 160 -4.76 -6.21 -12.71
C ALA A 160 -5.39 -6.26 -14.12
N HIS A 161 -6.42 -7.09 -14.31
CA HIS A 161 -7.12 -7.18 -15.58
C HIS A 161 -7.86 -5.89 -15.92
N ALA A 162 -8.66 -5.38 -14.97
CA ALA A 162 -9.37 -4.12 -15.14
C ALA A 162 -8.42 -2.92 -15.26
N CYS A 163 -7.30 -2.92 -14.51
CA CYS A 163 -6.26 -1.90 -14.66
C CYS A 163 -5.64 -1.91 -16.06
N LEU A 164 -5.28 -3.08 -16.58
CA LEU A 164 -4.70 -3.21 -17.92
C LEU A 164 -5.66 -2.77 -19.03
N ASP A 165 -6.95 -3.08 -18.89
CA ASP A 165 -7.96 -2.62 -19.84
C ASP A 165 -8.13 -1.09 -19.78
N ALA A 166 -8.12 -0.50 -18.58
CA ALA A 166 -8.14 0.95 -18.41
C ALA A 166 -6.90 1.64 -19.02
N ILE A 167 -5.72 1.02 -18.88
CA ILE A 167 -4.49 1.51 -19.52
C ILE A 167 -4.61 1.48 -21.05
N LYS A 168 -5.07 0.38 -21.63
CA LYS A 168 -5.28 0.27 -23.08
C LYS A 168 -6.21 1.37 -23.60
N GLN A 169 -7.32 1.63 -22.89
CA GLN A 169 -8.27 2.67 -23.26
C GLN A 169 -7.68 4.10 -23.17
N ALA A 170 -6.71 4.33 -22.30
CA ALA A 170 -6.06 5.63 -22.18
C ALA A 170 -5.12 5.96 -23.37
N TYR A 171 -4.74 4.97 -24.17
CA TYR A 171 -3.83 5.10 -25.32
C TYR A 171 -4.50 4.84 -26.68
N THR A 172 -5.79 4.61 -26.70
CA THR A 172 -6.60 4.50 -27.92
C THR A 172 -7.44 5.75 -28.13
#